data_cb94949e3738ffeafc250ac8116bacdd
#
_entry.id   cb94949e3738ffeafc250ac8116bacdd
#
_cell.length_a   1.000
_cell.length_b   1.000
_cell.length_c   1.000
_cell.angle_alpha   90.00
_cell.angle_beta   90.00
_cell.angle_gamma   90.00
#
_symmetry.space_group_name_H-M   'P 1'
#
loop_
_entity.id
_entity.type
_entity.pdbx_description
1 polymer ?
#
loop_
_entity_poly.entity_id
_entity_poly.type
_entity_poly.pdbx_seq_one_letter_code
_entity_poly.pdbx_strand_id
1 'polypeptide(L)'
;MPSSRRLSAPKFEARWPAVVIWLCAWGSLWGLDGVLNLGNLALLLVLASAIAGVWLSALASVGACAVFVLMFNWYFIEPRYTFNVHLHQDLLLLVTMMGVSVVVSYLMARLRVLAELESQHAQAAEQLRELGEMLRETRDVMKQGELLRSALMQDTDCEVSVLLLTDALSKRVTPDSALIGSAKNQDTQGLWACVQQFGALGPGSGRHENQATVFLPLRGRTRAFGAVALHDAGLLPQHQRDALQEACDMLGLEMERAQTVQLAQQAKEDAQSQSLRNTLLTSISHDYRTPLANLMGAASVIHDQAARLSTDKVAALAQTVIDEAQHLNRMTTNTLQLARLDAAPLQIKKDWESLQEILGSVLAKARQRHPQREMAVVVPEGLPLIHCDAILLIQLFDNLIENAIKYSPDDTPIDIQVQTKSSGLEVRVMDQGAGIADAWKDKVFQAFERVHTDTAQADATDATHLRRGMGVGLAVCKAIAKVHDAKLWVEDRQPQGAVMCLQLPVLQQPNVTMEA
;
A
#
# COMPACT_ATOMS: atom_id res chain seq x y z
N MET A 1 26.27 2.63 -16.78
CA MET A 1 26.52 2.51 -18.23
C MET A 1 26.39 1.04 -18.61
N PRO A 2 25.32 0.61 -19.25
CA PRO A 2 25.32 -0.60 -20.03
C PRO A 2 25.21 -0.26 -21.52
N SER A 3 26.04 -0.91 -22.27
CA SER A 3 26.32 -0.76 -23.69
C SER A 3 25.08 -0.85 -24.57
N SER A 4 24.92 0.13 -25.43
CA SER A 4 24.04 0.14 -26.59
C SER A 4 24.14 -1.18 -27.38
N ARG A 5 23.19 -2.09 -27.20
CA ARG A 5 22.95 -3.16 -28.17
C ARG A 5 22.10 -2.56 -29.31
N ARG A 6 22.77 -2.01 -30.32
CA ARG A 6 22.18 -1.79 -31.63
C ARG A 6 21.55 -3.12 -32.05
N LEU A 7 20.30 -3.09 -32.50
CA LEU A 7 19.70 -4.17 -33.27
C LEU A 7 20.66 -4.47 -34.42
N SER A 8 21.47 -5.48 -34.24
CA SER A 8 22.40 -5.93 -35.30
C SER A 8 21.55 -6.41 -36.47
N ALA A 9 21.75 -5.76 -37.60
CA ALA A 9 21.34 -6.32 -38.89
C ALA A 9 21.65 -7.83 -38.91
N PRO A 10 20.85 -8.66 -39.62
CA PRO A 10 21.00 -10.11 -39.60
C PRO A 10 22.46 -10.43 -39.88
N LYS A 11 23.16 -10.94 -38.86
CA LYS A 11 24.53 -11.43 -39.01
C LYS A 11 24.46 -12.42 -40.15
N PHE A 12 25.20 -12.14 -41.23
CA PHE A 12 25.56 -13.11 -42.25
C PHE A 12 26.20 -14.30 -41.51
N GLU A 13 25.39 -15.22 -41.05
CA GLU A 13 25.88 -16.43 -40.39
C GLU A 13 26.84 -17.08 -41.38
N ALA A 14 28.01 -17.39 -40.87
CA ALA A 14 29.09 -17.94 -41.66
C ALA A 14 28.58 -19.14 -42.48
N ARG A 15 28.61 -19.05 -43.81
CA ARG A 15 28.19 -20.13 -44.70
C ARG A 15 29.17 -21.31 -44.73
N TRP A 16 30.27 -21.18 -44.00
CA TRP A 16 31.32 -22.19 -43.94
C TRP A 16 30.85 -23.57 -43.39
N PRO A 17 29.91 -23.68 -42.39
CA PRO A 17 29.46 -25.01 -41.96
C PRO A 17 28.75 -25.78 -43.05
N ALA A 18 27.95 -25.11 -43.91
CA ALA A 18 27.32 -25.76 -45.06
C ALA A 18 28.36 -26.28 -46.02
N VAL A 19 29.43 -25.54 -46.29
CA VAL A 19 30.54 -25.99 -47.16
C VAL A 19 31.22 -27.21 -46.56
N VAL A 20 31.50 -27.20 -45.24
CA VAL A 20 32.12 -28.35 -44.55
C VAL A 20 31.23 -29.59 -44.63
N ILE A 21 29.92 -29.45 -44.46
CA ILE A 21 28.96 -30.57 -44.55
C ILE A 21 28.99 -31.18 -45.96
N TRP A 22 28.97 -30.34 -46.99
CA TRP A 22 29.07 -30.80 -48.36
C TRP A 22 30.41 -31.50 -48.67
N LEU A 23 31.54 -30.98 -48.16
CA LEU A 23 32.84 -31.62 -48.30
C LEU A 23 32.91 -32.97 -47.58
N CYS A 24 32.39 -33.04 -46.34
CA CYS A 24 32.31 -34.31 -45.61
C CYS A 24 31.41 -35.33 -46.28
N ALA A 25 30.26 -34.90 -46.81
CA ALA A 25 29.36 -35.77 -47.53
C ALA A 25 30.04 -36.31 -48.78
N TRP A 26 30.73 -35.44 -49.55
CA TRP A 26 31.44 -35.85 -50.75
C TRP A 26 32.60 -36.82 -50.46
N GLY A 27 33.39 -36.56 -49.38
CA GLY A 27 34.44 -37.49 -48.94
C GLY A 27 33.88 -38.85 -48.49
N SER A 28 32.72 -38.86 -47.83
CA SER A 28 32.01 -40.11 -47.45
C SER A 28 31.52 -40.88 -48.66
N LEU A 29 30.99 -40.21 -49.68
CA LEU A 29 30.59 -40.85 -50.93
C LEU A 29 31.75 -41.56 -51.64
N TRP A 30 32.94 -40.91 -51.71
CA TRP A 30 34.14 -41.52 -52.29
C TRP A 30 34.67 -42.70 -51.51
N GLY A 31 34.64 -42.66 -50.15
CA GLY A 31 35.08 -43.73 -49.28
C GLY A 31 34.15 -44.96 -49.30
N LEU A 32 32.88 -44.79 -49.67
CA LEU A 32 31.84 -45.81 -49.66
C LEU A 32 31.50 -46.30 -51.07
N ASP A 33 32.15 -45.74 -52.12
CA ASP A 33 31.97 -46.19 -53.52
C ASP A 33 32.46 -47.65 -53.67
N GLY A 34 31.65 -48.49 -54.21
CA GLY A 34 31.89 -49.92 -54.35
C GLY A 34 31.49 -50.78 -53.11
N VAL A 35 31.17 -50.15 -51.93
CA VAL A 35 30.66 -50.85 -50.76
C VAL A 35 29.15 -50.73 -50.66
N LEU A 36 28.61 -49.58 -51.00
CA LEU A 36 27.16 -49.26 -50.97
C LEU A 36 26.57 -49.18 -52.35
N ASN A 37 25.29 -49.57 -52.51
CA ASN A 37 24.51 -49.37 -53.69
C ASN A 37 24.25 -47.90 -54.02
N LEU A 38 24.09 -47.51 -55.29
CA LEU A 38 23.82 -46.17 -55.77
C LEU A 38 22.68 -45.47 -54.99
N GLY A 39 21.60 -46.19 -54.70
CA GLY A 39 20.48 -45.63 -53.87
C GLY A 39 20.87 -45.20 -52.48
N ASN A 40 21.74 -45.93 -51.80
CA ASN A 40 22.24 -45.59 -50.45
C ASN A 40 23.19 -44.38 -50.48
N LEU A 41 24.03 -44.28 -51.51
CA LEU A 41 24.89 -43.10 -51.72
C LEU A 41 24.03 -41.85 -52.03
N ALA A 42 22.96 -41.97 -52.78
CA ALA A 42 22.02 -40.86 -53.02
C ALA A 42 21.33 -40.38 -51.75
N LEU A 43 20.96 -41.28 -50.81
CA LEU A 43 20.39 -40.94 -49.52
C LEU A 43 21.36 -40.12 -48.65
N LEU A 44 22.65 -40.42 -48.68
CA LEU A 44 23.66 -39.61 -47.97
C LEU A 44 23.73 -38.19 -48.52
N LEU A 45 23.60 -38.01 -49.81
CA LEU A 45 23.58 -36.69 -50.42
C LEU A 45 22.32 -35.90 -50.05
N VAL A 46 21.15 -36.56 -50.04
CA VAL A 46 19.89 -35.96 -49.56
C VAL A 46 20.01 -35.51 -48.09
N LEU A 47 20.59 -36.36 -47.23
CA LEU A 47 20.82 -36.03 -45.84
C LEU A 47 21.76 -34.82 -45.70
N ALA A 48 22.84 -34.78 -46.44
CA ALA A 48 23.77 -33.63 -46.45
C ALA A 48 23.08 -32.36 -46.93
N SER A 49 22.21 -32.43 -47.95
CA SER A 49 21.44 -31.28 -48.41
C SER A 49 20.48 -30.75 -47.34
N ALA A 50 19.84 -31.65 -46.57
CA ALA A 50 18.95 -31.30 -45.47
C ALA A 50 19.71 -30.57 -44.33
N ILE A 51 20.87 -31.10 -43.94
CA ILE A 51 21.69 -30.51 -42.87
C ILE A 51 22.28 -29.17 -43.35
N ALA A 52 22.86 -29.08 -44.52
CA ALA A 52 23.42 -27.85 -45.08
C ALA A 52 22.36 -26.75 -45.29
N GLY A 53 21.10 -27.12 -45.55
CA GLY A 53 19.97 -26.22 -45.69
C GLY A 53 19.69 -25.37 -44.46
N VAL A 54 20.18 -25.78 -43.29
CA VAL A 54 20.08 -24.99 -42.04
C VAL A 54 20.88 -23.67 -42.12
N TRP A 55 21.96 -23.59 -42.90
CA TRP A 55 22.84 -22.41 -43.02
C TRP A 55 22.72 -21.70 -44.37
N LEU A 56 22.02 -22.28 -45.34
CA LEU A 56 21.86 -21.70 -46.68
C LEU A 56 20.48 -21.06 -46.88
N SER A 57 20.42 -20.02 -47.69
CA SER A 57 19.12 -19.51 -48.17
C SER A 57 18.45 -20.55 -49.10
N ALA A 58 17.11 -20.48 -49.21
CA ALA A 58 16.36 -21.43 -50.05
C ALA A 58 16.91 -21.53 -51.46
N LEU A 59 17.19 -20.40 -52.11
CA LEU A 59 17.76 -20.36 -53.47
C LEU A 59 19.18 -20.94 -53.54
N ALA A 60 20.02 -20.61 -52.55
CA ALA A 60 21.39 -21.13 -52.49
C ALA A 60 21.40 -22.66 -52.24
N SER A 61 20.48 -23.15 -51.40
CA SER A 61 20.35 -24.59 -51.11
C SER A 61 19.89 -25.38 -52.35
N VAL A 62 18.90 -24.87 -53.07
CA VAL A 62 18.44 -25.48 -54.32
C VAL A 62 19.55 -25.49 -55.38
N GLY A 63 20.28 -24.36 -55.54
CA GLY A 63 21.41 -24.27 -56.47
C GLY A 63 22.54 -25.24 -56.12
N ALA A 64 22.93 -25.32 -54.85
CA ALA A 64 23.94 -26.26 -54.36
C ALA A 64 23.50 -27.71 -54.62
N CYS A 65 22.25 -28.05 -54.33
CA CYS A 65 21.69 -29.37 -54.56
C CYS A 65 21.77 -29.75 -56.05
N ALA A 66 21.38 -28.84 -56.94
CA ALA A 66 21.46 -29.09 -58.38
C ALA A 66 22.88 -29.40 -58.84
N VAL A 67 23.87 -28.61 -58.36
CA VAL A 67 25.30 -28.85 -58.68
C VAL A 67 25.75 -30.24 -58.19
N PHE A 68 25.40 -30.60 -56.94
CA PHE A 68 25.83 -31.87 -56.37
C PHE A 68 25.11 -33.07 -57.00
N VAL A 69 23.88 -32.94 -57.45
CA VAL A 69 23.17 -33.96 -58.19
C VAL A 69 23.85 -34.18 -59.60
N LEU A 70 24.24 -33.09 -60.26
CA LEU A 70 25.00 -33.20 -61.51
C LEU A 70 26.37 -33.83 -61.32
N MET A 71 27.09 -33.46 -60.21
CA MET A 71 28.35 -34.11 -59.88
C MET A 71 28.16 -35.58 -59.54
N PHE A 72 27.08 -35.93 -58.78
CA PHE A 72 26.76 -37.36 -58.53
C PHE A 72 26.54 -38.14 -59.76
N ASN A 73 25.79 -37.61 -60.73
CA ASN A 73 25.62 -38.23 -62.03
C ASN A 73 26.96 -38.47 -62.78
N TRP A 74 27.85 -37.46 -62.77
CA TRP A 74 29.13 -37.51 -63.45
C TRP A 74 30.09 -38.54 -62.84
N TYR A 75 30.17 -38.68 -61.52
CA TYR A 75 31.19 -39.55 -60.90
C TYR A 75 30.72 -40.94 -60.52
N PHE A 76 29.42 -41.17 -60.27
CA PHE A 76 28.93 -42.41 -59.67
C PHE A 76 28.02 -43.22 -60.61
N ILE A 77 27.35 -42.59 -61.62
CA ILE A 77 26.44 -43.29 -62.54
C ILE A 77 27.20 -43.78 -63.78
N GLU A 78 27.00 -45.03 -64.18
CA GLU A 78 27.59 -45.61 -65.38
C GLU A 78 26.82 -45.20 -66.65
N PRO A 79 27.51 -44.80 -67.74
CA PRO A 79 28.96 -44.76 -67.93
C PRO A 79 29.57 -43.52 -67.26
N ARG A 80 30.53 -43.69 -66.30
CA ARG A 80 31.18 -42.63 -65.58
C ARG A 80 31.83 -41.61 -66.49
N TYR A 81 31.90 -40.35 -66.02
CA TYR A 81 32.45 -39.19 -66.72
C TYR A 81 31.66 -38.77 -67.98
N THR A 82 30.35 -39.15 -68.01
CA THR A 82 29.42 -38.69 -69.01
C THR A 82 28.11 -38.22 -68.36
N PHE A 83 27.33 -37.40 -69.03
CA PHE A 83 26.00 -37.05 -68.59
C PHE A 83 24.89 -37.91 -69.17
N ASN A 84 25.29 -39.00 -69.92
CA ASN A 84 24.34 -39.93 -70.49
C ASN A 84 23.86 -40.92 -69.45
N VAL A 85 22.56 -41.00 -69.25
CA VAL A 85 21.93 -41.95 -68.36
C VAL A 85 21.24 -43.03 -69.21
N HIS A 86 21.82 -44.24 -69.19
CA HIS A 86 21.31 -45.34 -70.03
C HIS A 86 20.17 -46.14 -69.38
N LEU A 87 20.13 -46.16 -68.04
CA LEU A 87 19.11 -46.89 -67.28
C LEU A 87 17.99 -45.97 -66.86
N HIS A 88 16.75 -46.30 -67.10
CA HIS A 88 15.58 -45.53 -66.68
C HIS A 88 15.52 -45.43 -65.11
N GLN A 89 16.08 -46.40 -64.38
CA GLN A 89 16.14 -46.45 -62.97
C GLN A 89 17.06 -45.34 -62.40
N ASP A 90 18.19 -45.04 -63.01
CA ASP A 90 19.14 -44.01 -62.61
C ASP A 90 18.59 -42.61 -62.90
N LEU A 91 17.86 -42.42 -63.95
CA LEU A 91 17.15 -41.19 -64.24
C LEU A 91 16.09 -40.93 -63.18
N LEU A 92 15.32 -41.95 -62.79
CA LEU A 92 14.33 -41.83 -61.74
C LEU A 92 15.00 -41.48 -60.35
N LEU A 93 16.15 -42.10 -60.10
CA LEU A 93 16.93 -41.82 -58.89
C LEU A 93 17.36 -40.35 -58.84
N LEU A 94 17.91 -39.76 -59.86
CA LEU A 94 18.33 -38.39 -59.97
C LEU A 94 17.17 -37.41 -59.76
N VAL A 95 16.04 -37.67 -60.44
CA VAL A 95 14.83 -36.84 -60.37
C VAL A 95 14.24 -36.88 -58.95
N THR A 96 14.13 -38.07 -58.37
CA THR A 96 13.62 -38.20 -56.98
C THR A 96 14.55 -37.55 -55.99
N MET A 97 15.88 -37.73 -56.09
CA MET A 97 16.89 -37.10 -55.25
C MET A 97 16.81 -35.57 -55.30
N MET A 98 16.69 -35.00 -56.51
CA MET A 98 16.51 -33.57 -56.72
C MET A 98 15.20 -33.09 -56.09
N GLY A 99 14.09 -33.77 -56.35
CA GLY A 99 12.77 -33.40 -55.81
C GLY A 99 12.73 -33.43 -54.31
N VAL A 100 13.22 -34.49 -53.67
CA VAL A 100 13.28 -34.58 -52.20
C VAL A 100 14.19 -33.52 -51.62
N SER A 101 15.38 -33.27 -52.17
CA SER A 101 16.29 -32.24 -51.71
C SER A 101 15.70 -30.84 -51.80
N VAL A 102 14.97 -30.52 -52.86
CA VAL A 102 14.28 -29.21 -52.99
C VAL A 102 13.19 -29.05 -51.95
N VAL A 103 12.35 -30.08 -51.76
CA VAL A 103 11.28 -30.05 -50.74
C VAL A 103 11.85 -29.90 -49.34
N VAL A 104 12.87 -30.67 -48.99
CA VAL A 104 13.52 -30.61 -47.67
C VAL A 104 14.16 -29.23 -47.45
N SER A 105 14.89 -28.70 -48.43
CA SER A 105 15.52 -27.38 -48.36
C SER A 105 14.49 -26.26 -48.18
N TYR A 106 13.39 -26.32 -48.93
CA TYR A 106 12.28 -25.36 -48.78
C TYR A 106 11.64 -25.43 -47.37
N LEU A 107 11.38 -26.65 -46.89
CA LEU A 107 10.78 -26.86 -45.56
C LEU A 107 11.69 -26.33 -44.45
N MET A 108 13.00 -26.63 -44.51
CA MET A 108 13.98 -26.15 -43.55
C MET A 108 14.08 -24.62 -43.54
N ALA A 109 14.10 -23.98 -44.71
CA ALA A 109 14.09 -22.53 -44.80
C ALA A 109 12.82 -21.92 -44.16
N ARG A 110 11.66 -22.52 -44.38
CA ARG A 110 10.40 -22.08 -43.80
C ARG A 110 10.36 -22.26 -42.27
N LEU A 111 10.82 -23.40 -41.76
CA LEU A 111 10.91 -23.67 -40.34
C LEU A 111 11.84 -22.67 -39.63
N ARG A 112 12.95 -22.32 -40.29
CA ARG A 112 13.89 -21.32 -39.74
C ARG A 112 13.24 -19.95 -39.60
N VAL A 113 12.52 -19.45 -40.59
CA VAL A 113 11.80 -18.18 -40.53
C VAL A 113 10.76 -18.19 -39.43
N LEU A 114 10.02 -19.29 -39.28
CA LEU A 114 9.02 -19.43 -38.20
C LEU A 114 9.69 -19.43 -36.82
N ALA A 115 10.78 -20.16 -36.62
CA ALA A 115 11.51 -20.21 -35.37
C ALA A 115 12.10 -18.82 -34.98
N GLU A 116 12.55 -18.06 -35.97
CA GLU A 116 13.08 -16.72 -35.77
C GLU A 116 11.98 -15.73 -35.33
N LEU A 117 10.79 -15.83 -35.97
CA LEU A 117 9.60 -15.06 -35.59
C LEU A 117 9.13 -15.41 -34.15
N GLU A 118 9.06 -16.70 -33.81
CA GLU A 118 8.72 -17.14 -32.44
C GLU A 118 9.72 -16.63 -31.42
N SER A 119 11.02 -16.68 -31.74
CA SER A 119 12.07 -16.16 -30.86
C SER A 119 11.93 -14.64 -30.61
N GLN A 120 11.61 -13.87 -31.65
CA GLN A 120 11.38 -12.43 -31.54
C GLN A 120 10.13 -12.13 -30.68
N HIS A 121 9.04 -12.85 -30.88
CA HIS A 121 7.83 -12.71 -30.05
C HIS A 121 8.08 -13.09 -28.59
N ALA A 122 8.83 -14.16 -28.34
CA ALA A 122 9.18 -14.58 -26.98
C ALA A 122 10.05 -13.53 -26.26
N GLN A 123 11.01 -12.93 -26.95
CA GLN A 123 11.86 -11.86 -26.40
C GLN A 123 11.05 -10.60 -26.08
N ALA A 124 10.15 -10.17 -26.97
CA ALA A 124 9.28 -9.02 -26.73
C ALA A 124 8.35 -9.25 -25.52
N ALA A 125 7.75 -10.44 -25.43
CA ALA A 125 6.91 -10.81 -24.30
C ALA A 125 7.68 -10.83 -22.97
N GLU A 126 8.93 -11.31 -22.96
CA GLU A 126 9.77 -11.31 -21.75
C GLU A 126 10.14 -9.89 -21.32
N GLN A 127 10.47 -8.99 -22.24
CA GLN A 127 10.73 -7.58 -21.92
C GLN A 127 9.51 -6.88 -21.30
N LEU A 128 8.31 -7.12 -21.87
CA LEU A 128 7.07 -6.61 -21.30
C LEU A 128 6.79 -7.19 -19.90
N ARG A 129 7.09 -8.48 -19.70
CA ARG A 129 6.94 -9.11 -18.38
C ARG A 129 7.88 -8.49 -17.33
N GLU A 130 9.15 -8.30 -17.67
CA GLU A 130 10.12 -7.64 -16.79
C GLU A 130 9.70 -6.21 -16.46
N LEU A 131 9.24 -5.43 -17.44
CA LEU A 131 8.70 -4.10 -17.21
C LEU A 131 7.50 -4.14 -16.24
N GLY A 132 6.57 -5.06 -16.45
CA GLY A 132 5.41 -5.24 -15.58
C GLY A 132 5.77 -5.59 -14.14
N GLU A 133 6.80 -6.42 -13.93
CA GLU A 133 7.31 -6.74 -12.59
C GLU A 133 7.94 -5.51 -11.92
N MET A 134 8.79 -4.77 -12.62
CA MET A 134 9.39 -3.53 -12.10
C MET A 134 8.34 -2.47 -11.73
N LEU A 135 7.29 -2.32 -12.55
CA LEU A 135 6.19 -1.39 -12.27
C LEU A 135 5.42 -1.80 -11.00
N ARG A 136 5.20 -3.10 -10.75
CA ARG A 136 4.50 -3.59 -9.55
C ARG A 136 5.30 -3.44 -8.26
N GLU A 137 6.61 -3.64 -8.33
CA GLU A 137 7.50 -3.50 -7.17
C GLU A 137 7.65 -2.04 -6.74
N THR A 138 7.51 -1.12 -7.68
CA THR A 138 7.67 0.32 -7.45
C THR A 138 6.36 0.94 -6.97
N ARG A 139 6.31 1.42 -5.71
CA ARG A 139 5.11 2.05 -5.13
C ARG A 139 4.91 3.52 -5.55
N ASP A 140 5.95 4.17 -5.99
CA ASP A 140 5.95 5.59 -6.35
C ASP A 140 5.56 5.75 -7.82
N VAL A 141 4.42 6.40 -8.07
CA VAL A 141 3.88 6.61 -9.41
C VAL A 141 4.83 7.40 -10.31
N MET A 142 5.57 8.37 -9.75
CA MET A 142 6.56 9.14 -10.52
C MET A 142 7.73 8.26 -10.97
N LYS A 143 8.20 7.38 -10.11
CA LYS A 143 9.23 6.40 -10.47
C LYS A 143 8.73 5.36 -11.48
N GLN A 144 7.48 4.94 -11.40
CA GLN A 144 6.86 4.08 -12.41
C GLN A 144 6.84 4.76 -13.79
N GLY A 145 6.49 6.05 -13.83
CA GLY A 145 6.54 6.85 -15.05
C GLY A 145 7.94 6.98 -15.64
N GLU A 146 8.97 7.18 -14.80
CA GLU A 146 10.38 7.21 -15.23
C GLU A 146 10.85 5.85 -15.77
N LEU A 147 10.45 4.74 -15.16
CA LEU A 147 10.74 3.39 -15.64
C LEU A 147 10.13 3.17 -17.02
N LEU A 148 8.84 3.49 -17.21
CA LEU A 148 8.19 3.41 -18.51
C LEU A 148 8.89 4.30 -19.54
N ARG A 149 9.17 5.56 -19.20
CA ARG A 149 9.89 6.49 -20.07
C ARG A 149 11.23 5.91 -20.53
N SER A 150 12.01 5.37 -19.60
CA SER A 150 13.32 4.79 -19.91
C SER A 150 13.22 3.57 -20.82
N ALA A 151 12.23 2.71 -20.60
CA ALA A 151 11.97 1.55 -21.45
C ALA A 151 11.59 1.98 -22.87
N LEU A 152 10.66 2.93 -23.01
CA LEU A 152 10.22 3.42 -24.33
C LEU A 152 11.33 4.15 -25.09
N MET A 153 12.20 4.88 -24.40
CA MET A 153 13.37 5.53 -25.01
C MET A 153 14.39 4.51 -25.54
N GLN A 154 14.55 3.35 -24.87
CA GLN A 154 15.43 2.28 -25.35
C GLN A 154 14.89 1.60 -26.60
N ASP A 155 13.57 1.47 -26.69
CA ASP A 155 12.91 0.75 -27.80
C ASP A 155 12.75 1.62 -29.06
N THR A 156 12.69 2.95 -28.92
CA THR A 156 12.35 3.84 -30.03
C THR A 156 13.45 4.78 -30.47
N ASP A 157 14.53 4.93 -29.67
CA ASP A 157 15.56 5.97 -29.84
C ASP A 157 14.98 7.41 -29.92
N CYS A 158 13.73 7.61 -29.49
CA CYS A 158 13.02 8.89 -29.50
C CYS A 158 13.07 9.56 -28.14
N GLU A 159 12.95 10.89 -28.09
CA GLU A 159 12.69 11.60 -26.84
C GLU A 159 11.26 11.31 -26.37
N VAL A 160 11.09 10.91 -25.12
CA VAL A 160 9.80 10.50 -24.55
C VAL A 160 9.41 11.42 -23.39
N SER A 161 8.16 11.88 -23.37
CA SER A 161 7.56 12.60 -22.25
C SER A 161 6.33 11.85 -21.75
N VAL A 162 6.17 11.77 -20.43
CA VAL A 162 5.06 11.04 -19.79
C VAL A 162 4.26 12.00 -18.92
N LEU A 163 2.97 12.11 -19.18
CA LEU A 163 2.01 12.84 -18.34
C LEU A 163 1.29 11.84 -17.45
N LEU A 164 1.33 12.03 -16.13
CA LEU A 164 0.66 11.18 -15.14
C LEU A 164 -0.46 11.96 -14.44
N LEU A 165 -1.65 11.39 -14.34
CA LEU A 165 -2.78 11.94 -13.61
C LEU A 165 -2.91 11.24 -12.26
N THR A 166 -2.27 11.79 -11.24
CA THR A 166 -2.23 11.20 -9.90
C THR A 166 -3.51 11.45 -9.09
N ASP A 167 -4.29 12.48 -9.44
CA ASP A 167 -5.48 12.89 -8.70
C ASP A 167 -6.74 12.80 -9.56
N ALA A 168 -7.46 11.70 -9.38
CA ALA A 168 -8.67 11.41 -10.16
C ALA A 168 -9.87 12.31 -9.83
N LEU A 169 -9.81 13.07 -8.76
CA LEU A 169 -10.87 13.95 -8.26
C LEU A 169 -10.55 15.44 -8.47
N SER A 170 -9.33 15.79 -8.76
CA SER A 170 -8.93 17.16 -9.02
C SER A 170 -9.29 17.57 -10.45
N LYS A 171 -10.41 18.24 -10.62
CA LYS A 171 -10.81 18.94 -11.87
C LYS A 171 -9.84 20.08 -12.29
N ARG A 172 -8.75 20.28 -11.55
CA ARG A 172 -7.74 21.32 -11.73
C ARG A 172 -6.33 20.77 -11.55
N VAL A 173 -5.94 19.77 -12.33
CA VAL A 173 -4.52 19.39 -12.45
C VAL A 173 -3.88 20.40 -13.39
N THR A 174 -2.95 21.20 -12.89
CA THR A 174 -2.09 22.01 -13.74
C THR A 174 -1.13 21.08 -14.49
N PRO A 175 -0.95 21.24 -15.81
CA PRO A 175 -0.16 20.31 -16.63
C PRO A 175 1.28 20.09 -16.14
N ASP A 176 1.85 21.05 -15.43
CA ASP A 176 3.27 21.06 -15.06
C ASP A 176 3.65 20.16 -13.88
N SER A 177 2.70 19.77 -13.03
CA SER A 177 3.01 19.05 -11.79
C SER A 177 3.15 17.53 -11.93
N ALA A 178 2.81 16.98 -13.10
CA ALA A 178 2.77 15.54 -13.32
C ALA A 178 3.45 15.13 -14.65
N LEU A 179 4.27 16.01 -15.23
CA LEU A 179 4.99 15.76 -16.47
C LEU A 179 6.41 15.28 -16.16
N ILE A 180 6.77 14.12 -16.72
CA ILE A 180 8.10 13.53 -16.67
C ILE A 180 8.74 13.72 -18.06
N GLY A 181 9.89 14.37 -18.11
CA GLY A 181 10.58 14.75 -19.36
C GLY A 181 10.26 16.17 -19.80
N SER A 182 10.79 16.58 -20.97
CA SER A 182 10.56 17.91 -21.55
C SER A 182 9.45 17.83 -22.59
N ALA A 183 8.38 18.62 -22.41
CA ALA A 183 7.34 18.76 -23.43
C ALA A 183 7.21 20.24 -23.83
N LYS A 184 7.12 20.48 -25.14
CA LYS A 184 6.76 21.80 -25.67
C LYS A 184 5.26 22.06 -25.42
N ASN A 185 4.83 23.33 -25.39
CA ASN A 185 3.42 23.70 -25.16
C ASN A 185 2.42 22.97 -26.08
N GLN A 186 2.79 22.71 -27.32
CA GLN A 186 1.96 21.95 -28.27
C GLN A 186 1.82 20.49 -27.90
N ASP A 187 2.86 19.89 -27.35
CA ASP A 187 2.87 18.47 -26.93
C ASP A 187 1.99 18.27 -25.69
N THR A 188 1.97 19.25 -24.79
CA THR A 188 1.08 19.23 -23.63
C THR A 188 -0.41 19.20 -24.03
N GLN A 189 -0.79 19.95 -25.07
CA GLN A 189 -2.15 19.91 -25.60
C GLN A 189 -2.47 18.54 -26.25
N GLY A 190 -1.52 17.97 -26.98
CA GLY A 190 -1.64 16.62 -27.56
C GLY A 190 -1.80 15.54 -26.50
N LEU A 191 -1.02 15.58 -25.41
CA LEU A 191 -1.14 14.68 -24.26
C LEU A 191 -2.54 14.74 -23.63
N TRP A 192 -3.06 15.97 -23.39
CA TRP A 192 -4.42 16.14 -22.86
C TRP A 192 -5.51 15.65 -23.81
N ALA A 193 -5.38 15.94 -25.10
CA ALA A 193 -6.31 15.44 -26.11
C ALA A 193 -6.32 13.89 -26.16
N CYS A 194 -5.13 13.28 -26.07
CA CYS A 194 -4.97 11.82 -26.03
C CYS A 194 -5.67 11.21 -24.80
N VAL A 195 -5.52 11.79 -23.60
CA VAL A 195 -6.22 11.36 -22.41
C VAL A 195 -7.73 11.48 -22.56
N GLN A 196 -8.23 12.62 -23.05
CA GLN A 196 -9.67 12.87 -23.20
C GLN A 196 -10.33 11.96 -24.23
N GLN A 197 -9.64 11.70 -25.36
CA GLN A 197 -10.16 10.86 -26.44
C GLN A 197 -9.97 9.36 -26.17
N PHE A 198 -9.24 8.98 -25.13
CA PHE A 198 -8.93 7.59 -24.80
C PHE A 198 -8.32 6.80 -25.97
N GLY A 199 -7.60 7.47 -26.85
CA GLY A 199 -7.06 6.91 -28.07
C GLY A 199 -5.73 7.51 -28.48
N ALA A 200 -4.95 6.74 -29.25
CA ALA A 200 -3.68 7.19 -29.80
C ALA A 200 -3.92 8.34 -30.81
N LEU A 201 -2.99 9.30 -30.86
CA LEU A 201 -2.99 10.43 -31.78
C LEU A 201 -1.63 10.54 -32.47
N GLY A 202 -1.59 11.11 -33.68
CA GLY A 202 -0.36 11.29 -34.46
C GLY A 202 -0.24 10.32 -35.65
N PRO A 203 0.92 10.28 -36.31
CA PRO A 203 1.14 9.55 -37.54
C PRO A 203 0.76 8.07 -37.43
N GLY A 204 -0.07 7.58 -38.36
CA GLY A 204 -0.52 6.20 -38.41
C GLY A 204 -1.61 5.82 -37.41
N SER A 205 -2.13 6.75 -36.61
CA SER A 205 -3.26 6.52 -35.69
C SER A 205 -4.65 6.73 -36.32
N GLY A 206 -4.70 7.26 -37.55
CA GLY A 206 -5.93 7.73 -38.19
C GLY A 206 -6.45 9.07 -37.66
N ARG A 207 -5.73 9.69 -36.72
CA ARG A 207 -6.10 10.96 -36.10
C ARG A 207 -4.87 11.85 -35.96
N HIS A 208 -4.98 13.13 -36.33
CA HIS A 208 -3.88 14.09 -36.27
C HIS A 208 -2.60 13.66 -37.01
N GLU A 209 -2.75 13.08 -38.19
CA GLU A 209 -1.68 12.50 -39.03
C GLU A 209 -0.56 13.48 -39.42
N ASN A 210 -0.84 14.80 -39.36
CA ASN A 210 0.11 15.84 -39.74
C ASN A 210 1.09 16.24 -38.61
N GLN A 211 1.01 15.62 -37.44
CA GLN A 211 1.91 15.89 -36.33
C GLN A 211 3.16 14.99 -36.42
N ALA A 212 4.32 15.49 -35.97
CA ALA A 212 5.53 14.71 -35.89
C ALA A 212 5.59 13.81 -34.63
N THR A 213 4.77 14.13 -33.63
CA THR A 213 4.73 13.47 -32.32
C THR A 213 3.60 12.44 -32.27
N VAL A 214 3.88 11.25 -31.79
CA VAL A 214 2.90 10.18 -31.52
C VAL A 214 2.52 10.23 -30.05
N PHE A 215 1.22 10.25 -29.75
CA PHE A 215 0.69 10.24 -28.38
C PHE A 215 -0.02 8.91 -28.12
N LEU A 216 0.35 8.26 -27.02
CA LEU A 216 -0.22 7.01 -26.58
C LEU A 216 -0.86 7.18 -25.18
N PRO A 217 -2.13 6.80 -24.98
CA PRO A 217 -2.77 6.89 -23.69
C PRO A 217 -2.30 5.79 -22.73
N LEU A 218 -2.17 6.13 -21.42
CA LEU A 218 -2.01 5.16 -20.34
C LEU A 218 -3.39 4.64 -19.96
N ARG A 219 -3.85 3.58 -20.60
CA ARG A 219 -5.22 3.07 -20.44
C ARG A 219 -5.36 2.21 -19.20
N GLY A 220 -6.30 2.59 -18.31
CA GLY A 220 -6.92 1.66 -17.39
C GLY A 220 -8.14 0.99 -18.05
N ARG A 221 -8.95 0.28 -17.27
CA ARG A 221 -10.18 -0.38 -17.76
C ARG A 221 -11.27 0.61 -18.12
N THR A 222 -11.37 1.72 -17.39
CA THR A 222 -12.47 2.67 -17.51
C THR A 222 -12.07 4.04 -18.03
N ARG A 223 -10.81 4.43 -17.85
CA ARG A 223 -10.27 5.74 -18.22
C ARG A 223 -8.77 5.71 -18.46
N ALA A 224 -8.24 6.78 -19.07
CA ALA A 224 -6.80 6.99 -19.13
C ALA A 224 -6.29 7.63 -17.82
N PHE A 225 -5.16 7.17 -17.35
CA PHE A 225 -4.44 7.67 -16.17
C PHE A 225 -3.28 8.60 -16.54
N GLY A 226 -3.13 8.87 -17.84
CA GLY A 226 -2.11 9.72 -18.39
C GLY A 226 -1.94 9.49 -19.87
N ALA A 227 -0.87 10.02 -20.43
CA ALA A 227 -0.47 9.80 -21.80
C ALA A 227 1.05 9.92 -21.94
N VAL A 228 1.57 9.32 -23.00
CA VAL A 228 2.98 9.37 -23.39
C VAL A 228 3.08 10.10 -24.73
N ALA A 229 4.06 10.97 -24.89
CA ALA A 229 4.44 11.60 -26.16
C ALA A 229 5.78 11.05 -26.62
N LEU A 230 5.84 10.56 -27.84
CA LEU A 230 7.04 10.13 -28.54
C LEU A 230 7.38 11.20 -29.57
N HIS A 231 8.45 11.98 -29.30
CA HIS A 231 8.83 13.12 -30.14
C HIS A 231 9.57 12.64 -31.39
N ASP A 232 9.24 13.22 -32.51
CA ASP A 232 9.87 12.93 -33.83
C ASP A 232 9.89 11.43 -34.21
N ALA A 233 8.92 10.67 -33.71
CA ALA A 233 8.83 9.23 -33.93
C ALA A 233 8.52 8.82 -35.38
N GLY A 234 8.08 9.75 -36.21
CA GLY A 234 7.71 9.48 -37.60
C GLY A 234 6.60 8.44 -37.73
N LEU A 235 6.57 7.75 -38.87
CA LEU A 235 5.61 6.67 -39.12
C LEU A 235 6.16 5.35 -38.55
N LEU A 236 5.76 5.02 -37.32
CA LEU A 236 6.11 3.75 -36.67
C LEU A 236 5.34 2.58 -37.33
N PRO A 237 5.97 1.41 -37.55
CA PRO A 237 5.28 0.19 -37.95
C PRO A 237 4.17 -0.20 -36.98
N GLN A 238 3.08 -0.77 -37.47
CA GLN A 238 1.92 -1.09 -36.62
C GLN A 238 2.28 -2.00 -35.44
N HIS A 239 3.07 -3.06 -35.67
CA HIS A 239 3.49 -3.98 -34.61
C HIS A 239 4.29 -3.30 -33.49
N GLN A 240 5.10 -2.30 -33.83
CA GLN A 240 5.88 -1.53 -32.85
C GLN A 240 4.95 -0.60 -32.03
N ARG A 241 3.98 0.05 -32.69
CA ARG A 241 2.98 0.88 -31.98
C ARG A 241 2.13 0.04 -31.03
N ASP A 242 1.73 -1.17 -31.44
CA ASP A 242 0.95 -2.07 -30.61
C ASP A 242 1.75 -2.48 -29.34
N ALA A 243 3.04 -2.80 -29.49
CA ALA A 243 3.91 -3.12 -28.36
C ALA A 243 4.12 -1.93 -27.40
N LEU A 244 4.33 -0.72 -27.95
CA LEU A 244 4.46 0.51 -27.13
C LEU A 244 3.14 0.82 -26.40
N GLN A 245 1.99 0.63 -27.05
CA GLN A 245 0.68 0.80 -26.42
C GLN A 245 0.47 -0.22 -25.30
N GLU A 246 0.89 -1.46 -25.48
CA GLU A 246 0.80 -2.50 -24.46
C GLU A 246 1.63 -2.14 -23.22
N ALA A 247 2.84 -1.62 -23.39
CA ALA A 247 3.65 -1.10 -22.30
C ALA A 247 2.98 0.09 -21.56
N CYS A 248 2.35 1.00 -22.31
CA CYS A 248 1.58 2.12 -21.75
C CYS A 248 0.35 1.62 -20.97
N ASP A 249 -0.36 0.64 -21.49
CA ASP A 249 -1.56 0.05 -20.86
C ASP A 249 -1.19 -0.66 -19.55
N MET A 250 -0.02 -1.29 -19.46
CA MET A 250 0.49 -1.88 -18.20
C MET A 250 0.58 -0.85 -17.09
N LEU A 251 1.20 0.32 -17.34
CA LEU A 251 1.26 1.37 -16.34
C LEU A 251 -0.13 1.92 -16.00
N GLY A 252 -1.00 2.12 -17.00
CA GLY A 252 -2.37 2.57 -16.78
C GLY A 252 -3.17 1.63 -15.86
N LEU A 253 -3.04 0.32 -16.05
CA LEU A 253 -3.67 -0.71 -15.22
C LEU A 253 -3.11 -0.76 -13.79
N GLU A 254 -1.79 -0.61 -13.62
CA GLU A 254 -1.18 -0.57 -12.28
C GLU A 254 -1.59 0.70 -11.51
N MET A 255 -1.71 1.86 -12.18
CA MET A 255 -2.24 3.08 -11.58
C MET A 255 -3.71 2.92 -11.15
N GLU A 256 -4.56 2.32 -11.98
CA GLU A 256 -5.96 2.01 -11.64
C GLU A 256 -6.04 1.08 -10.42
N ARG A 257 -5.20 0.05 -10.39
CA ARG A 257 -5.12 -0.90 -9.27
C ARG A 257 -4.71 -0.19 -7.97
N ALA A 258 -3.65 0.62 -8.02
CA ALA A 258 -3.18 1.37 -6.85
C ALA A 258 -4.27 2.29 -6.30
N GLN A 259 -4.99 3.01 -7.16
CA GLN A 259 -6.12 3.86 -6.79
C GLN A 259 -7.27 3.06 -6.18
N THR A 260 -7.63 1.92 -6.77
CA THR A 260 -8.71 1.07 -6.26
C THR A 260 -8.40 0.55 -4.85
N VAL A 261 -7.16 0.13 -4.61
CA VAL A 261 -6.70 -0.29 -3.28
C VAL A 261 -6.77 0.85 -2.28
N GLN A 262 -6.34 2.06 -2.66
CA GLN A 262 -6.40 3.22 -1.79
C GLN A 262 -7.84 3.60 -1.42
N LEU A 263 -8.75 3.63 -2.40
CA LEU A 263 -10.18 3.91 -2.15
C LEU A 263 -10.83 2.84 -1.26
N ALA A 264 -10.51 1.56 -1.48
CA ALA A 264 -11.01 0.48 -0.64
C ALA A 264 -10.49 0.59 0.81
N GLN A 265 -9.24 0.97 1.00
CA GLN A 265 -8.66 1.19 2.32
C GLN A 265 -9.34 2.38 3.03
N GLN A 266 -9.54 3.51 2.35
CA GLN A 266 -10.25 4.67 2.90
C GLN A 266 -11.69 4.30 3.28
N ALA A 267 -12.43 3.62 2.40
CA ALA A 267 -13.79 3.17 2.70
C ALA A 267 -13.86 2.23 3.92
N LYS A 268 -12.86 1.37 4.10
CA LYS A 268 -12.74 0.49 5.27
C LYS A 268 -12.51 1.29 6.56
N GLU A 269 -11.62 2.27 6.52
CA GLU A 269 -11.34 3.15 7.67
C GLU A 269 -12.58 3.98 8.06
N ASP A 270 -13.29 4.53 7.07
CA ASP A 270 -14.54 5.26 7.27
C ASP A 270 -15.62 4.35 7.88
N ALA A 271 -15.77 3.13 7.36
CA ALA A 271 -16.73 2.15 7.89
C ALA A 271 -16.39 1.74 9.33
N GLN A 272 -15.12 1.54 9.66
CA GLN A 272 -14.68 1.24 11.01
C GLN A 272 -14.96 2.41 11.96
N SER A 273 -14.65 3.65 11.54
CA SER A 273 -14.97 4.86 12.31
C SER A 273 -16.48 5.00 12.57
N GLN A 274 -17.29 4.77 11.54
CA GLN A 274 -18.76 4.80 11.66
C GLN A 274 -19.31 3.71 12.60
N SER A 275 -18.76 2.49 12.50
CA SER A 275 -19.12 1.38 13.39
C SER A 275 -18.80 1.68 14.84
N LEU A 276 -17.63 2.22 15.11
CA LEU A 276 -17.25 2.69 16.45
C LEU A 276 -18.23 3.75 16.97
N ARG A 277 -18.54 4.78 16.18
CA ARG A 277 -19.52 5.81 16.54
C ARG A 277 -20.88 5.24 16.89
N ASN A 278 -21.38 4.28 16.12
CA ASN A 278 -22.68 3.64 16.39
C ASN A 278 -22.65 2.81 17.67
N THR A 279 -21.59 2.06 17.93
CA THR A 279 -21.41 1.30 19.16
C THR A 279 -21.37 2.24 20.37
N LEU A 280 -20.66 3.37 20.25
CA LEU A 280 -20.59 4.41 21.29
C LEU A 280 -21.97 4.99 21.59
N LEU A 281 -22.76 5.36 20.56
CA LEU A 281 -24.11 5.91 20.75
C LEU A 281 -25.05 4.93 21.46
N THR A 282 -24.93 3.64 21.15
CA THR A 282 -25.74 2.59 21.79
C THR A 282 -25.36 2.42 23.26
N SER A 283 -24.07 2.35 23.58
CA SER A 283 -23.58 2.25 24.96
C SER A 283 -23.96 3.48 25.79
N ILE A 284 -23.74 4.68 25.24
CA ILE A 284 -24.14 5.95 25.87
C ILE A 284 -25.62 5.94 26.21
N SER A 285 -26.49 5.55 25.26
CA SER A 285 -27.94 5.53 25.46
C SER A 285 -28.37 4.61 26.60
N HIS A 286 -27.72 3.46 26.74
CA HIS A 286 -27.97 2.52 27.83
C HIS A 286 -27.55 3.12 29.19
N ASP A 287 -26.36 3.68 29.25
CA ASP A 287 -25.77 4.18 30.50
C ASP A 287 -26.45 5.45 31.01
N TYR A 288 -27.06 6.27 30.13
CA TYR A 288 -27.91 7.40 30.51
C TYR A 288 -29.27 6.97 31.02
N ARG A 289 -29.84 5.87 30.49
CA ARG A 289 -31.19 5.42 30.85
C ARG A 289 -31.29 5.02 32.33
N THR A 290 -30.27 4.37 32.86
CA THR A 290 -30.26 3.87 34.25
C THR A 290 -30.33 5.00 35.30
N PRO A 291 -29.44 5.99 35.31
CA PRO A 291 -29.52 7.09 36.28
C PRO A 291 -30.77 7.95 36.10
N LEU A 292 -31.22 8.11 34.82
CA LEU A 292 -32.45 8.83 34.56
C LEU A 292 -33.68 8.10 35.15
N ALA A 293 -33.74 6.78 35.04
CA ALA A 293 -34.80 5.98 35.63
C ALA A 293 -34.79 6.05 37.17
N ASN A 294 -33.61 5.99 37.78
CA ASN A 294 -33.44 6.16 39.25
C ASN A 294 -33.88 7.55 39.72
N LEU A 295 -33.49 8.59 39.01
CA LEU A 295 -33.89 9.97 39.30
C LEU A 295 -35.40 10.13 39.19
N MET A 296 -36.00 9.65 38.11
CA MET A 296 -37.44 9.70 37.94
C MET A 296 -38.20 8.87 38.99
N GLY A 297 -37.67 7.69 39.34
CA GLY A 297 -38.24 6.84 40.40
C GLY A 297 -38.23 7.51 41.76
N ALA A 298 -37.10 8.07 42.18
CA ALA A 298 -36.98 8.78 43.45
C ALA A 298 -37.88 10.03 43.49
N ALA A 299 -37.91 10.80 42.41
CA ALA A 299 -38.77 11.98 42.30
C ALA A 299 -40.25 11.63 42.35
N SER A 300 -40.69 10.55 41.64
CA SER A 300 -42.08 10.07 41.66
C SER A 300 -42.51 9.62 43.03
N VAL A 301 -41.64 8.89 43.77
CA VAL A 301 -41.96 8.47 45.14
C VAL A 301 -42.14 9.67 46.07
N ILE A 302 -41.28 10.70 45.94
CA ILE A 302 -41.43 11.95 46.68
C ILE A 302 -42.75 12.63 46.34
N HIS A 303 -43.09 12.73 45.05
CA HIS A 303 -44.32 13.37 44.58
C HIS A 303 -45.60 12.64 45.04
N ASP A 304 -45.65 11.35 44.85
CA ASP A 304 -46.88 10.56 45.08
C ASP A 304 -47.13 10.21 46.54
N GLN A 305 -46.05 10.16 47.36
CA GLN A 305 -46.14 9.68 48.73
C GLN A 305 -45.63 10.71 49.78
N ALA A 306 -45.43 11.97 49.41
CA ALA A 306 -44.88 13.01 50.32
C ALA A 306 -45.56 13.08 51.70
N ALA A 307 -46.87 12.93 51.76
CA ALA A 307 -47.64 12.98 53.00
C ALA A 307 -47.49 11.73 53.91
N ARG A 308 -46.93 10.62 53.37
CA ARG A 308 -46.77 9.34 54.10
C ARG A 308 -45.30 9.02 54.44
N LEU A 309 -44.36 9.75 53.88
CA LEU A 309 -42.95 9.54 54.12
C LEU A 309 -42.47 10.33 55.34
N SER A 310 -41.55 9.76 56.09
CA SER A 310 -40.82 10.53 57.13
C SER A 310 -39.88 11.56 56.50
N THR A 311 -39.61 12.64 57.22
CA THR A 311 -38.68 13.71 56.78
C THR A 311 -37.34 13.13 56.34
N ASP A 312 -36.81 12.13 57.06
CA ASP A 312 -35.53 11.49 56.76
C ASP A 312 -35.57 10.73 55.44
N LYS A 313 -36.71 10.04 55.13
CA LYS A 313 -36.90 9.33 53.86
C LYS A 313 -36.98 10.30 52.68
N VAL A 314 -37.69 11.42 52.86
CA VAL A 314 -37.77 12.48 51.84
C VAL A 314 -36.38 13.06 51.60
N ALA A 315 -35.60 13.33 52.64
CA ALA A 315 -34.22 13.83 52.51
C ALA A 315 -33.32 12.83 51.79
N ALA A 316 -33.41 11.53 52.13
CA ALA A 316 -32.62 10.49 51.46
C ALA A 316 -32.98 10.35 49.95
N LEU A 317 -34.28 10.39 49.61
CA LEU A 317 -34.72 10.35 48.20
C LEU A 317 -34.31 11.62 47.43
N ALA A 318 -34.42 12.80 48.07
CA ALA A 318 -33.94 14.04 47.48
C ALA A 318 -32.43 14.03 47.24
N GLN A 319 -31.66 13.45 48.16
CA GLN A 319 -30.21 13.27 47.98
C GLN A 319 -29.92 12.33 46.79
N THR A 320 -30.68 11.24 46.64
CA THR A 320 -30.56 10.36 45.46
C THR A 320 -30.80 11.13 44.16
N VAL A 321 -31.82 12.01 44.10
CA VAL A 321 -32.09 12.84 42.90
C VAL A 321 -30.91 13.76 42.60
N ILE A 322 -30.33 14.40 43.62
CA ILE A 322 -29.17 15.29 43.47
C ILE A 322 -27.95 14.51 42.95
N ASP A 323 -27.67 13.36 43.56
CA ASP A 323 -26.50 12.55 43.23
C ASP A 323 -26.59 12.02 41.78
N GLU A 324 -27.77 11.52 41.37
CA GLU A 324 -27.98 11.03 39.99
C GLU A 324 -27.95 12.18 38.97
N ALA A 325 -28.46 13.37 39.29
CA ALA A 325 -28.37 14.54 38.43
C ALA A 325 -26.92 14.98 38.22
N GLN A 326 -26.12 15.02 39.32
CA GLN A 326 -24.69 15.32 39.23
C GLN A 326 -23.94 14.27 38.43
N HIS A 327 -24.28 13.00 38.58
CA HIS A 327 -23.71 11.91 37.83
C HIS A 327 -23.98 12.08 36.30
N LEU A 328 -25.23 12.35 35.91
CA LEU A 328 -25.59 12.65 34.51
C LEU A 328 -24.85 13.86 33.96
N ASN A 329 -24.70 14.92 34.73
CA ASN A 329 -23.96 16.10 34.31
C ASN A 329 -22.47 15.80 34.05
N ARG A 330 -21.80 15.02 34.91
CA ARG A 330 -20.44 14.53 34.69
C ARG A 330 -20.31 13.67 33.43
N MET A 331 -21.26 12.74 33.23
CA MET A 331 -21.31 11.89 32.04
C MET A 331 -21.40 12.72 30.74
N THR A 332 -22.32 13.72 30.74
CA THR A 332 -22.51 14.62 29.59
C THR A 332 -21.23 15.40 29.27
N THR A 333 -20.62 15.98 30.30
CA THR A 333 -19.37 16.77 30.18
C THR A 333 -18.25 15.89 29.61
N ASN A 334 -18.04 14.70 30.13
CA ASN A 334 -17.00 13.78 29.67
C ASN A 334 -17.22 13.32 28.24
N THR A 335 -18.49 13.03 27.86
CA THR A 335 -18.84 12.62 26.49
C THR A 335 -18.62 13.74 25.47
N LEU A 336 -19.07 14.97 25.79
CA LEU A 336 -18.86 16.14 24.92
C LEU A 336 -17.38 16.47 24.76
N GLN A 337 -16.61 16.28 25.81
CA GLN A 337 -15.18 16.55 25.80
C GLN A 337 -14.41 15.52 24.97
N LEU A 338 -14.74 14.22 25.11
CA LEU A 338 -14.17 13.18 24.25
C LEU A 338 -14.47 13.47 22.78
N ALA A 339 -15.73 13.83 22.46
CA ALA A 339 -16.12 14.19 21.10
C ALA A 339 -15.37 15.43 20.56
N ARG A 340 -15.07 16.42 21.43
CA ARG A 340 -14.27 17.60 21.04
C ARG A 340 -12.80 17.27 20.83
N LEU A 341 -12.21 16.41 21.66
CA LEU A 341 -10.79 16.03 21.60
C LEU A 341 -10.48 15.13 20.40
N ASP A 342 -11.49 14.38 19.89
CA ASP A 342 -11.34 13.53 18.68
C ASP A 342 -11.57 14.28 17.35
N ALA A 343 -12.25 15.43 17.37
CA ALA A 343 -12.85 16.01 16.14
C ALA A 343 -11.96 16.94 15.31
N ALA A 344 -10.77 17.36 15.71
CA ALA A 344 -9.77 18.12 14.91
C ALA A 344 -8.60 18.61 15.77
N PRO A 345 -7.52 19.19 15.19
CA PRO A 345 -6.47 19.84 15.97
C PRO A 345 -7.09 21.04 16.72
N LEU A 346 -7.52 20.80 17.95
CA LEU A 346 -8.02 21.85 18.82
C LEU A 346 -6.90 22.88 19.02
N GLN A 347 -7.23 24.14 18.77
CA GLN A 347 -6.45 25.26 19.29
C GLN A 347 -6.65 25.31 20.81
N ILE A 348 -5.83 24.51 21.52
CA ILE A 348 -5.83 24.51 22.98
C ILE A 348 -5.05 25.72 23.42
N LYS A 349 -5.65 26.48 24.34
CA LYS A 349 -4.98 27.62 24.91
C LYS A 349 -4.04 27.15 26.01
N LYS A 350 -2.77 26.86 25.66
CA LYS A 350 -1.73 26.51 26.62
C LYS A 350 -1.07 27.78 27.13
N ASP A 351 -1.01 27.92 28.45
CA ASP A 351 -0.29 28.98 29.18
C ASP A 351 0.73 28.37 30.16
N TRP A 352 1.63 29.19 30.67
CA TRP A 352 2.61 28.74 31.67
C TRP A 352 1.97 28.70 33.06
N GLU A 353 1.69 27.52 33.58
CA GLU A 353 0.91 27.26 34.76
C GLU A 353 1.70 26.52 35.83
N SER A 354 1.34 26.73 37.10
CA SER A 354 1.91 26.02 38.24
C SER A 354 1.18 24.70 38.47
N LEU A 355 1.91 23.57 38.33
CA LEU A 355 1.36 22.26 38.65
C LEU A 355 0.90 22.16 40.11
N GLN A 356 1.58 22.85 41.03
CA GLN A 356 1.23 22.89 42.46
C GLN A 356 -0.12 23.56 42.68
N GLU A 357 -0.43 24.67 41.99
CA GLU A 357 -1.73 25.34 42.07
C GLU A 357 -2.86 24.51 41.48
N ILE A 358 -2.61 23.85 40.31
CA ILE A 358 -3.55 22.93 39.68
C ILE A 358 -3.91 21.80 40.63
N LEU A 359 -2.92 21.08 41.17
CA LEU A 359 -3.14 20.00 42.13
C LEU A 359 -3.81 20.50 43.43
N GLY A 360 -3.39 21.65 43.93
CA GLY A 360 -4.00 22.28 45.11
C GLY A 360 -5.50 22.53 44.94
N SER A 361 -5.90 23.06 43.79
CA SER A 361 -7.31 23.32 43.46
C SER A 361 -8.16 22.05 43.38
N VAL A 362 -7.61 21.00 42.75
CA VAL A 362 -8.29 19.69 42.62
C VAL A 362 -8.44 19.02 43.99
N LEU A 363 -7.38 19.02 44.80
CA LEU A 363 -7.38 18.41 46.11
C LEU A 363 -8.32 19.11 47.09
N ALA A 364 -8.41 20.45 47.03
CA ALA A 364 -9.37 21.20 47.85
C ALA A 364 -10.80 20.77 47.55
N LYS A 365 -11.16 20.64 46.28
CA LYS A 365 -12.49 20.15 45.86
C LYS A 365 -12.73 18.69 46.24
N ALA A 366 -11.72 17.81 46.09
CA ALA A 366 -11.83 16.41 46.43
C ALA A 366 -12.03 16.22 47.94
N ARG A 367 -11.28 16.95 48.79
CA ARG A 367 -11.46 16.94 50.26
C ARG A 367 -12.82 17.48 50.70
N GLN A 368 -13.37 18.47 50.02
CA GLN A 368 -14.72 18.97 50.31
C GLN A 368 -15.80 17.94 49.98
N ARG A 369 -15.64 17.18 48.89
CA ARG A 369 -16.59 16.12 48.47
C ARG A 369 -16.48 14.85 49.33
N HIS A 370 -15.26 14.52 49.75
CA HIS A 370 -14.94 13.31 50.51
C HIS A 370 -14.19 13.67 51.83
N PRO A 371 -14.86 14.30 52.81
CA PRO A 371 -14.19 14.82 54.03
C PRO A 371 -13.62 13.74 54.94
N GLN A 372 -14.13 12.50 54.80
CA GLN A 372 -13.64 11.34 55.55
C GLN A 372 -12.40 10.67 54.92
N ARG A 373 -12.07 11.05 53.68
CA ARG A 373 -11.02 10.39 52.93
C ARG A 373 -9.66 11.02 53.19
N GLU A 374 -8.71 10.23 53.65
CA GLU A 374 -7.33 10.68 53.82
C GLU A 374 -6.64 10.80 52.46
N MET A 375 -6.02 11.95 52.18
CA MET A 375 -5.27 12.23 50.96
C MET A 375 -3.89 12.76 51.34
N ALA A 376 -2.87 11.90 51.19
CA ALA A 376 -1.47 12.24 51.42
C ALA A 376 -0.85 12.81 50.13
N VAL A 377 -0.21 13.96 50.23
CA VAL A 377 0.31 14.68 49.06
C VAL A 377 1.76 15.05 49.28
N VAL A 378 2.63 14.64 48.38
CA VAL A 378 4.06 14.96 48.38
C VAL A 378 4.41 15.69 47.12
N VAL A 379 4.63 17.01 47.23
CA VAL A 379 5.02 17.87 46.11
C VAL A 379 6.35 18.54 46.45
N PRO A 380 7.43 18.37 45.69
CA PRO A 380 8.68 19.07 45.90
C PRO A 380 8.52 20.58 45.76
N GLU A 381 9.30 21.34 46.52
CA GLU A 381 9.38 22.80 46.35
C GLU A 381 10.14 23.16 45.07
N GLY A 382 9.77 24.29 44.44
CA GLY A 382 10.51 24.83 43.29
C GLY A 382 10.28 24.07 41.97
N LEU A 383 9.10 23.47 41.76
CA LEU A 383 8.73 22.88 40.49
C LEU A 383 8.73 23.92 39.37
N PRO A 384 9.21 23.57 38.16
CA PRO A 384 9.11 24.46 37.01
C PRO A 384 7.65 24.63 36.59
N LEU A 385 7.33 25.78 35.98
CA LEU A 385 6.05 25.98 35.32
C LEU A 385 5.93 25.03 34.13
N ILE A 386 4.72 24.60 33.82
CA ILE A 386 4.39 23.72 32.68
C ILE A 386 3.55 24.47 31.67
N HIS A 387 3.80 24.24 30.38
CA HIS A 387 3.03 24.86 29.31
C HIS A 387 1.79 24.00 29.00
N CYS A 388 0.64 24.37 29.56
CA CYS A 388 -0.56 23.55 29.56
C CYS A 388 -1.86 24.36 29.57
N ASP A 389 -2.96 23.68 29.28
CA ASP A 389 -4.32 24.16 29.57
C ASP A 389 -4.70 23.71 30.98
N ALA A 390 -4.74 24.67 31.93
CA ALA A 390 -5.03 24.40 33.33
C ALA A 390 -6.39 23.73 33.54
N ILE A 391 -7.42 24.12 32.77
CA ILE A 391 -8.78 23.57 32.88
C ILE A 391 -8.79 22.08 32.52
N LEU A 392 -8.10 21.70 31.44
CA LEU A 392 -8.01 20.32 31.03
C LEU A 392 -7.20 19.48 32.02
N LEU A 393 -6.09 20.01 32.57
CA LEU A 393 -5.31 19.27 33.58
C LEU A 393 -6.06 19.14 34.90
N ILE A 394 -6.78 20.16 35.35
CA ILE A 394 -7.68 20.07 36.50
C ILE A 394 -8.66 18.91 36.32
N GLN A 395 -9.28 18.79 35.16
CA GLN A 395 -10.21 17.70 34.85
C GLN A 395 -9.52 16.34 34.82
N LEU A 396 -8.32 16.24 34.23
CA LEU A 396 -7.55 15.01 34.22
C LEU A 396 -7.29 14.52 35.66
N PHE A 397 -6.79 15.39 36.52
CA PHE A 397 -6.50 15.03 37.91
C PHE A 397 -7.78 14.75 38.72
N ASP A 398 -8.86 15.50 38.51
CA ASP A 398 -10.16 15.23 39.14
C ASP A 398 -10.66 13.81 38.76
N ASN A 399 -10.57 13.43 37.48
CA ASN A 399 -10.93 12.08 37.04
C ASN A 399 -10.01 10.99 37.64
N LEU A 400 -8.69 11.21 37.73
CA LEU A 400 -7.76 10.24 38.32
C LEU A 400 -8.02 10.04 39.83
N ILE A 401 -8.22 11.14 40.57
CA ILE A 401 -8.47 11.11 42.02
C ILE A 401 -9.83 10.48 42.31
N GLU A 402 -10.89 10.85 41.58
CA GLU A 402 -12.21 10.22 41.71
C GLU A 402 -12.17 8.71 41.43
N ASN A 403 -11.39 8.29 40.43
CA ASN A 403 -11.19 6.86 40.18
C ASN A 403 -10.46 6.17 41.34
N ALA A 404 -9.40 6.78 41.88
CA ALA A 404 -8.67 6.25 43.03
C ALA A 404 -9.58 6.10 44.26
N ILE A 405 -10.42 7.09 44.53
CA ILE A 405 -11.40 7.05 45.64
C ILE A 405 -12.44 5.95 45.40
N LYS A 406 -12.97 5.85 44.18
CA LYS A 406 -14.03 4.92 43.82
C LYS A 406 -13.61 3.46 43.91
N TYR A 407 -12.37 3.14 43.55
CA TYR A 407 -11.90 1.76 43.45
C TYR A 407 -11.08 1.27 44.63
N SER A 408 -10.91 2.13 45.68
CA SER A 408 -10.26 1.74 46.93
C SER A 408 -11.26 1.62 48.07
N PRO A 409 -11.00 0.76 49.08
CA PRO A 409 -11.76 0.73 50.34
C PRO A 409 -11.80 2.10 51.04
N ASP A 410 -12.91 2.41 51.72
CA ASP A 410 -13.13 3.75 52.31
C ASP A 410 -12.13 4.15 53.40
N ASP A 411 -11.51 3.21 54.05
CA ASP A 411 -10.54 3.36 55.13
C ASP A 411 -9.08 3.49 54.68
N THR A 412 -8.82 3.45 53.39
CA THR A 412 -7.46 3.51 52.83
C THR A 412 -7.10 4.89 52.29
N PRO A 413 -5.87 5.40 52.47
CA PRO A 413 -5.44 6.68 51.95
C PRO A 413 -5.21 6.65 50.44
N ILE A 414 -5.40 7.80 49.79
CA ILE A 414 -4.97 8.06 48.42
C ILE A 414 -3.69 8.88 48.49
N ASP A 415 -2.62 8.38 47.87
CA ASP A 415 -1.32 9.04 47.83
C ASP A 415 -1.07 9.72 46.51
N ILE A 416 -0.70 10.99 46.53
CA ILE A 416 -0.33 11.77 45.34
C ILE A 416 1.12 12.20 45.47
N GLN A 417 1.96 11.82 44.52
CA GLN A 417 3.38 12.18 44.53
C GLN A 417 3.77 12.85 43.21
N VAL A 418 4.56 13.92 43.33
CA VAL A 418 5.18 14.58 42.18
C VAL A 418 6.68 14.37 42.24
N GLN A 419 7.29 13.99 41.13
CA GLN A 419 8.72 13.78 41.00
C GLN A 419 9.25 14.48 39.77
N THR A 420 10.42 15.10 39.87
CA THR A 420 11.13 15.65 38.73
C THR A 420 12.03 14.55 38.13
N LYS A 421 11.84 14.21 36.87
CA LYS A 421 12.68 13.27 36.12
C LYS A 421 13.41 14.00 35.01
N SER A 422 14.43 13.38 34.44
CA SER A 422 15.16 13.93 33.28
C SER A 422 14.26 14.19 32.05
N SER A 423 13.14 13.50 31.97
CA SER A 423 12.16 13.59 30.86
C SER A 423 10.95 14.49 31.17
N GLY A 424 10.92 15.18 32.32
CA GLY A 424 9.82 16.06 32.73
C GLY A 424 9.33 15.85 34.15
N LEU A 425 8.12 16.32 34.44
CA LEU A 425 7.45 16.11 35.74
C LEU A 425 6.59 14.85 35.69
N GLU A 426 6.75 13.96 36.63
CA GLU A 426 5.92 12.77 36.79
C GLU A 426 5.00 12.95 38.02
N VAL A 427 3.69 12.81 37.76
CA VAL A 427 2.65 12.80 38.79
C VAL A 427 2.13 11.40 38.96
N ARG A 428 2.10 10.88 40.18
CA ARG A 428 1.64 9.53 40.51
C ARG A 428 0.45 9.65 41.47
N VAL A 429 -0.68 9.10 41.06
CA VAL A 429 -1.89 8.96 41.88
C VAL A 429 -2.00 7.47 42.22
N MET A 430 -1.89 7.14 43.51
CA MET A 430 -1.78 5.78 44.04
C MET A 430 -2.99 5.44 44.89
N ASP A 431 -3.65 4.35 44.54
CA ASP A 431 -4.76 3.78 45.31
C ASP A 431 -4.39 2.44 45.95
N GLN A 432 -5.22 1.96 46.88
CA GLN A 432 -5.10 0.65 47.53
C GLN A 432 -6.26 -0.27 47.16
N GLY A 433 -6.76 -0.15 45.93
CA GLY A 433 -7.83 -0.97 45.39
C GLY A 433 -7.39 -2.37 45.00
N ALA A 434 -8.22 -3.03 44.19
CA ALA A 434 -7.94 -4.37 43.67
C ALA A 434 -6.77 -4.43 42.66
N GLY A 435 -6.29 -3.26 42.19
CA GLY A 435 -5.30 -3.17 41.13
C GLY A 435 -5.89 -3.42 39.75
N ILE A 436 -5.03 -3.44 38.73
CA ILE A 436 -5.42 -3.65 37.32
C ILE A 436 -4.56 -4.76 36.74
N ALA A 437 -5.17 -5.86 36.28
CA ALA A 437 -4.46 -6.97 35.67
C ALA A 437 -3.70 -6.53 34.41
N ASP A 438 -2.51 -7.10 34.14
CA ASP A 438 -1.63 -6.71 33.02
C ASP A 438 -2.34 -6.66 31.66
N ALA A 439 -3.22 -7.62 31.39
CA ALA A 439 -4.00 -7.68 30.15
C ALA A 439 -4.94 -6.47 29.93
N TRP A 440 -5.23 -5.71 30.99
CA TRP A 440 -6.13 -4.58 31.01
C TRP A 440 -5.43 -3.22 31.12
N LYS A 441 -4.14 -3.17 31.44
CA LYS A 441 -3.41 -1.90 31.68
C LYS A 441 -3.46 -0.93 30.49
N ASP A 442 -3.44 -1.44 29.27
CA ASP A 442 -3.59 -0.62 28.06
C ASP A 442 -5.06 -0.35 27.71
N LYS A 443 -5.93 -1.32 28.01
CA LYS A 443 -7.35 -1.25 27.64
C LYS A 443 -8.17 -0.30 28.51
N VAL A 444 -7.81 -0.12 29.79
CA VAL A 444 -8.54 0.79 30.70
C VAL A 444 -8.60 2.24 30.24
N PHE A 445 -7.72 2.63 29.32
CA PHE A 445 -7.71 3.95 28.70
C PHE A 445 -8.55 4.03 27.41
N GLN A 446 -9.11 2.92 26.95
CA GLN A 446 -10.04 2.93 25.81
C GLN A 446 -11.44 3.32 26.29
N ALA A 447 -12.13 4.12 25.48
CA ALA A 447 -13.47 4.57 25.84
C ALA A 447 -14.43 3.38 25.95
N PHE A 448 -15.23 3.36 27.02
CA PHE A 448 -16.26 2.33 27.31
C PHE A 448 -15.71 0.95 27.70
N GLU A 449 -14.41 0.78 27.82
CA GLU A 449 -13.82 -0.44 28.37
C GLU A 449 -13.94 -0.47 29.89
N ARG A 450 -14.28 -1.64 30.43
CA ARG A 450 -14.47 -1.88 31.87
C ARG A 450 -13.80 -3.19 32.26
N VAL A 451 -13.02 -3.17 33.32
CA VAL A 451 -12.50 -4.41 33.91
C VAL A 451 -13.66 -5.16 34.56
N HIS A 452 -14.09 -6.25 33.94
CA HIS A 452 -15.00 -7.19 34.57
C HIS A 452 -14.20 -8.06 35.54
N THR A 453 -14.28 -7.75 36.83
CA THR A 453 -13.84 -8.69 37.86
C THR A 453 -14.88 -9.80 37.95
N ASP A 454 -14.54 -10.99 37.45
CA ASP A 454 -15.29 -12.25 37.64
C ASP A 454 -15.22 -12.72 39.10
N THR A 455 -15.53 -11.86 40.05
CA THR A 455 -15.74 -12.27 41.44
C THR A 455 -17.24 -12.48 41.65
N ALA A 456 -17.67 -13.69 41.35
CA ALA A 456 -19.04 -14.18 41.56
C ALA A 456 -19.41 -14.40 43.05
N GLN A 457 -18.86 -13.63 43.98
CA GLN A 457 -19.14 -13.77 45.44
C GLN A 457 -18.95 -12.45 46.18
N ALA A 458 -19.53 -11.35 45.73
CA ALA A 458 -19.72 -10.19 46.62
C ALA A 458 -21.23 -10.02 46.86
N ASP A 459 -21.61 -9.92 48.13
CA ASP A 459 -22.99 -9.75 48.61
C ASP A 459 -23.73 -8.66 47.83
N ALA A 460 -24.97 -8.94 47.43
CA ALA A 460 -25.76 -8.14 46.50
C ALA A 460 -26.06 -6.69 46.94
N THR A 461 -25.68 -6.29 48.15
CA THR A 461 -25.88 -4.95 48.73
C THR A 461 -24.69 -4.01 48.50
N ASP A 462 -23.44 -4.52 48.44
CA ASP A 462 -22.24 -3.68 48.20
C ASP A 462 -21.91 -3.55 46.72
N ALA A 463 -22.36 -4.49 45.88
CA ALA A 463 -22.07 -4.53 44.45
C ALA A 463 -22.74 -3.40 43.63
N THR A 464 -23.73 -2.72 44.17
CA THR A 464 -24.52 -1.68 43.48
C THR A 464 -23.78 -0.34 43.38
N HIS A 465 -22.93 0.00 44.33
CA HIS A 465 -22.15 1.26 44.32
C HIS A 465 -20.85 1.15 43.49
N LEU A 466 -20.21 -0.03 43.43
CA LEU A 466 -19.00 -0.30 42.67
C LEU A 466 -19.21 -0.38 41.14
N ARG A 467 -20.46 -0.54 40.67
CA ARG A 467 -20.78 -0.73 39.24
C ARG A 467 -21.05 0.55 38.46
N ARG A 468 -21.07 1.73 39.06
CA ARG A 468 -21.44 2.99 38.38
C ARG A 468 -20.24 3.71 37.75
N GLY A 469 -20.00 3.46 36.46
CA GLY A 469 -19.04 4.27 35.69
C GLY A 469 -19.01 3.87 34.23
N MET A 470 -19.12 4.84 33.31
CA MET A 470 -19.25 4.66 31.87
C MET A 470 -17.95 4.21 31.16
N GLY A 471 -16.82 4.09 31.88
CA GLY A 471 -15.51 3.79 31.24
C GLY A 471 -14.97 4.92 30.34
N VAL A 472 -15.49 6.15 30.50
CA VAL A 472 -15.06 7.30 29.68
C VAL A 472 -14.02 8.18 30.38
N GLY A 473 -13.99 8.19 31.73
CA GLY A 473 -13.10 9.08 32.47
C GLY A 473 -11.61 8.91 32.15
N LEU A 474 -11.11 7.67 32.13
CA LEU A 474 -9.72 7.38 31.76
C LEU A 474 -9.42 7.62 30.28
N ALA A 475 -10.39 7.42 29.39
CA ALA A 475 -10.25 7.76 27.98
C ALA A 475 -10.10 9.28 27.77
N VAL A 476 -10.88 10.08 28.50
CA VAL A 476 -10.73 11.56 28.55
C VAL A 476 -9.35 11.93 29.09
N CYS A 477 -8.88 11.28 30.15
CA CYS A 477 -7.52 11.50 30.67
C CYS A 477 -6.45 11.21 29.62
N LYS A 478 -6.59 10.12 28.87
CA LYS A 478 -5.66 9.76 27.79
C LYS A 478 -5.67 10.77 26.64
N ALA A 479 -6.85 11.25 26.27
CA ALA A 479 -7.01 12.28 25.25
C ALA A 479 -6.39 13.62 25.71
N ILE A 480 -6.62 14.04 26.96
CA ILE A 480 -6.01 15.25 27.53
C ILE A 480 -4.48 15.10 27.60
N ALA A 481 -3.96 13.95 28.04
CA ALA A 481 -2.53 13.70 28.08
C ALA A 481 -1.90 13.81 26.67
N LYS A 482 -2.53 13.19 25.66
CA LYS A 482 -2.08 13.24 24.27
C LYS A 482 -1.96 14.68 23.74
N VAL A 483 -2.91 15.52 24.06
CA VAL A 483 -2.95 16.91 23.61
C VAL A 483 -1.88 17.78 24.27
N HIS A 484 -1.42 17.36 25.46
CA HIS A 484 -0.32 18.00 26.20
C HIS A 484 1.03 17.35 25.93
N ASP A 485 1.14 16.46 24.94
CA ASP A 485 2.35 15.69 24.65
C ASP A 485 2.85 14.88 25.86
N ALA A 486 1.93 14.56 26.79
CA ALA A 486 2.17 13.83 28.01
C ALA A 486 1.94 12.34 27.83
N LYS A 487 2.59 11.52 28.65
CA LYS A 487 2.39 10.07 28.70
C LYS A 487 1.56 9.72 29.94
N LEU A 488 0.51 8.91 29.73
CA LEU A 488 -0.34 8.39 30.81
C LEU A 488 -0.33 6.86 30.74
N TRP A 489 0.02 6.20 31.86
CA TRP A 489 0.05 4.76 32.02
C TRP A 489 -0.32 4.33 33.41
N VAL A 490 -0.44 3.02 33.66
CA VAL A 490 -0.74 2.44 34.97
C VAL A 490 0.35 1.44 35.38
N GLU A 491 0.72 1.48 36.69
CA GLU A 491 1.64 0.56 37.33
C GLU A 491 0.93 -0.12 38.52
N ASP A 492 1.50 -1.23 39.01
CA ASP A 492 1.01 -1.90 40.19
C ASP A 492 1.56 -1.22 41.43
N ARG A 493 0.70 -1.03 42.45
CA ARG A 493 1.11 -0.61 43.78
C ARG A 493 1.41 -1.85 44.63
N GLN A 494 2.48 -1.79 45.41
CA GLN A 494 2.80 -2.82 46.41
C GLN A 494 2.30 -2.40 47.79
N PRO A 495 1.68 -3.28 48.60
CA PRO A 495 1.39 -4.70 48.32
C PRO A 495 0.15 -4.92 47.44
N GLN A 496 -0.75 -3.94 47.28
CA GLN A 496 -1.97 -4.01 46.51
C GLN A 496 -2.42 -2.62 46.04
N GLY A 497 -3.03 -2.50 44.86
CA GLY A 497 -3.59 -1.26 44.32
C GLY A 497 -3.03 -0.92 42.94
N ALA A 498 -3.42 0.24 42.40
CA ALA A 498 -2.93 0.78 41.16
C ALA A 498 -2.22 2.12 41.35
N VAL A 499 -1.29 2.43 40.45
CA VAL A 499 -0.59 3.72 40.36
C VAL A 499 -0.88 4.29 39.00
N MET A 500 -1.65 5.35 38.93
CA MET A 500 -1.82 6.12 37.69
C MET A 500 -0.68 7.11 37.53
N CYS A 501 0.13 6.96 36.50
CA CYS A 501 1.32 7.76 36.25
C CYS A 501 1.09 8.70 35.04
N LEU A 502 1.28 10.01 35.29
CA LEU A 502 1.25 11.02 34.22
C LEU A 502 2.61 11.69 34.14
N GLN A 503 3.24 11.64 32.99
CA GLN A 503 4.50 12.32 32.67
C GLN A 503 4.25 13.52 31.78
N LEU A 504 4.47 14.72 32.30
CA LEU A 504 4.33 16.00 31.61
C LEU A 504 5.70 16.47 31.10
N PRO A 505 5.83 16.90 29.83
CA PRO A 505 7.07 17.47 29.34
C PRO A 505 7.33 18.85 29.99
N VAL A 506 8.57 19.09 30.36
CA VAL A 506 9.00 20.42 30.80
C VAL A 506 9.73 21.09 29.64
N LEU A 507 9.15 22.16 29.13
CA LEU A 507 9.76 22.99 28.12
C LEU A 507 10.67 24.05 28.77
N GLN A 508 11.68 24.52 28.04
CA GLN A 508 12.47 25.66 28.50
C GLN A 508 11.58 26.90 28.54
N GLN A 509 11.50 27.52 29.71
CA GLN A 509 10.77 28.77 29.84
C GLN A 509 11.41 29.86 28.97
N PRO A 510 10.63 30.65 28.23
CA PRO A 510 11.16 31.85 27.64
C PRO A 510 11.69 32.78 28.76
N ASN A 511 12.92 33.23 28.63
CA ASN A 511 13.48 34.24 29.54
C ASN A 511 12.61 35.49 29.47
N VAL A 512 11.72 35.66 30.41
CA VAL A 512 11.01 36.92 30.62
C VAL A 512 12.01 37.85 31.26
N THR A 513 12.73 38.65 30.48
CA THR A 513 13.39 39.83 30.97
C THR A 513 12.31 40.76 31.53
N MET A 514 12.15 40.82 32.84
CA MET A 514 11.41 41.91 33.46
C MET A 514 12.12 43.20 33.04
N GLU A 515 11.56 43.95 32.12
CA GLU A 515 11.86 45.36 31.99
C GLU A 515 11.38 46.05 33.26
N ALA A 516 12.35 46.59 34.04
CA ALA A 516 12.17 47.33 35.26
C ALA A 516 11.60 48.72 34.97
#